data_ecdc30dfa875b5b4efa07bbc618db7b1
#
_entry.id   ecdc30dfa875b5b4efa07bbc618db7b1
#
_cell.length_a   1.000
_cell.length_b   1.000
_cell.length_c   1.000
_cell.angle_alpha   90.00
_cell.angle_beta   90.00
_cell.angle_gamma   90.00
#
_symmetry.space_group_name_H-M   'P 1'
#
loop_
_entity.id
_entity.type
_entity.pdbx_description
1 polymer ?
#
loop_
_entity_poly.entity_id
_entity_poly.type
_entity_poly.pdbx_seq_one_letter_code
_entity_poly.pdbx_strand_id
1 'polypeptide(L)'
;MISGLVGDFTAGNKYTLMPIANHRAGVFICIESAYPSIARNLTNEGADFLINISNDGYLGRTAVMRQHLANAVFRAVENGRPLLRVTNSGISAEISPEGNITEPTVGFVPDARTWSVSDYANRTTFYTKHGDLFVELCALITSVLILGTFTKVKGV
;
A
#
# COMPACT_ATOMS: atom_id res chain seq x y z
N MET A 1 22.77 19.67 -6.77
CA MET A 1 23.28 19.24 -5.44
C MET A 1 22.44 19.98 -4.38
N ILE A 2 21.39 19.30 -3.83
CA ILE A 2 20.49 19.86 -2.79
C ILE A 2 20.73 19.03 -1.50
N SER A 3 21.97 18.92 -1.09
CA SER A 3 22.36 18.12 0.07
C SER A 3 22.42 18.90 1.40
N GLY A 4 21.84 20.09 1.46
CA GLY A 4 21.96 20.94 2.65
C GLY A 4 20.64 21.34 3.36
N LEU A 5 19.48 20.87 2.87
CA LEU A 5 18.18 21.34 3.37
C LEU A 5 17.25 20.24 3.92
N VAL A 6 17.64 18.99 3.81
CA VAL A 6 16.85 17.88 4.40
C VAL A 6 17.65 17.34 5.57
N GLY A 7 17.23 17.67 6.78
CA GLY A 7 17.80 17.07 7.99
C GLY A 7 17.61 15.55 8.00
N ASP A 8 18.44 14.83 8.73
CA ASP A 8 18.29 13.41 8.92
C ASP A 8 17.00 13.11 9.68
N PHE A 9 16.13 12.30 9.09
CA PHE A 9 14.92 11.81 9.74
C PHE A 9 15.21 10.50 10.46
N THR A 10 14.80 10.42 11.71
CA THR A 10 14.85 9.16 12.45
C THR A 10 13.66 8.28 12.04
N ALA A 11 13.93 7.02 11.71
CA ALA A 11 12.87 6.07 11.39
C ALA A 11 11.93 5.88 12.60
N GLY A 12 10.62 5.83 12.31
CA GLY A 12 9.63 5.49 13.33
C GLY A 12 9.78 4.04 13.81
N ASN A 13 9.40 3.78 15.05
CA ASN A 13 9.47 2.46 15.66
C ASN A 13 8.09 1.85 15.95
N LYS A 14 7.01 2.50 15.57
CA LYS A 14 5.63 2.05 15.77
C LYS A 14 4.70 2.55 14.66
N TYR A 15 3.60 1.85 14.47
CA TYR A 15 2.51 2.23 13.59
C TYR A 15 1.43 2.94 14.41
N THR A 16 1.23 4.22 14.18
CA THR A 16 0.26 5.04 14.93
C THR A 16 -0.97 5.30 14.07
N LEU A 17 -2.15 4.99 14.60
CA LEU A 17 -3.41 5.30 13.96
C LEU A 17 -3.87 6.71 14.34
N MET A 18 -4.44 7.41 13.37
CA MET A 18 -5.03 8.74 13.59
C MET A 18 -6.53 8.60 13.88
N PRO A 19 -7.01 9.12 15.03
CA PRO A 19 -8.45 9.16 15.29
C PRO A 19 -9.13 10.18 14.38
N ILE A 20 -10.17 9.76 13.67
CA ILE A 20 -11.02 10.61 12.83
C ILE A 20 -12.47 10.30 13.18
N ALA A 21 -13.12 11.17 13.91
CA ALA A 21 -14.45 10.93 14.50
C ALA A 21 -14.46 9.61 15.31
N ASN A 22 -15.30 8.66 14.92
CA ASN A 22 -15.42 7.35 15.58
C ASN A 22 -14.55 6.26 14.96
N HIS A 23 -13.68 6.63 14.01
CA HIS A 23 -12.84 5.71 13.22
C HIS A 23 -11.36 5.97 13.45
N ARG A 24 -10.54 5.00 13.05
CA ARG A 24 -9.07 5.08 13.11
C ARG A 24 -8.50 4.94 11.71
N ALA A 25 -7.79 5.96 11.26
CA ALA A 25 -7.13 5.96 9.97
C ALA A 25 -5.67 5.46 10.09
N GLY A 26 -5.29 4.54 9.23
CA GLY A 26 -3.91 4.18 9.00
C GLY A 26 -3.31 5.07 7.91
N VAL A 27 -2.39 5.97 8.28
CA VAL A 27 -1.80 6.92 7.34
C VAL A 27 -0.39 6.50 6.96
N PHE A 28 -0.09 6.52 5.66
CA PHE A 28 1.24 6.30 5.12
C PHE A 28 1.56 7.27 3.98
N ILE A 29 2.83 7.52 3.73
CA ILE A 29 3.28 8.65 2.94
C ILE A 29 3.98 8.19 1.66
N CYS A 30 3.54 8.73 0.53
CA CYS A 30 4.21 8.66 -0.76
C CYS A 30 4.57 7.21 -1.15
N ILE A 31 5.85 6.94 -1.38
CA ILE A 31 6.39 5.64 -1.80
C ILE A 31 6.17 4.51 -0.78
N GLU A 32 5.77 4.82 0.45
CA GLU A 32 5.40 3.80 1.43
C GLU A 32 4.26 2.90 0.92
N SER A 33 3.46 3.39 -0.04
CA SER A 33 2.47 2.57 -0.76
C SER A 33 3.07 1.38 -1.50
N ALA A 34 4.34 1.41 -1.85
CA ALA A 34 5.05 0.30 -2.49
C ALA A 34 5.49 -0.79 -1.51
N TYR A 35 5.43 -0.53 -0.20
CA TYR A 35 5.83 -1.47 0.85
C TYR A 35 4.59 -2.08 1.51
N PRO A 36 4.20 -3.33 1.16
CA PRO A 36 2.98 -3.97 1.64
C PRO A 36 2.89 -4.06 3.17
N SER A 37 4.03 -4.26 3.83
CA SER A 37 4.11 -4.40 5.29
C SER A 37 3.60 -3.18 6.05
N ILE A 38 3.73 -1.97 5.50
CA ILE A 38 3.29 -0.74 6.18
C ILE A 38 1.77 -0.72 6.31
N ALA A 39 1.04 -0.86 5.20
CA ALA A 39 -0.42 -0.89 5.21
C ALA A 39 -0.95 -2.09 6.01
N ARG A 40 -0.29 -3.25 5.90
CA ARG A 40 -0.64 -4.46 6.68
C ARG A 40 -0.50 -4.22 8.18
N ASN A 41 0.58 -3.62 8.64
CA ASN A 41 0.79 -3.34 10.05
C ASN A 41 -0.21 -2.32 10.58
N LEU A 42 -0.48 -1.23 9.84
CA LEU A 42 -1.53 -0.27 10.20
C LEU A 42 -2.91 -0.95 10.31
N THR A 43 -3.22 -1.89 9.41
CA THR A 43 -4.48 -2.64 9.47
C THR A 43 -4.51 -3.59 10.67
N ASN A 44 -3.41 -4.25 11.02
CA ASN A 44 -3.30 -5.12 12.20
C ASN A 44 -3.40 -4.34 13.52
N GLU A 45 -2.93 -3.09 13.56
CA GLU A 45 -3.15 -2.16 14.69
C GLU A 45 -4.62 -1.71 14.79
N GLY A 46 -5.44 -2.05 13.80
CA GLY A 46 -6.88 -1.83 13.79
C GLY A 46 -7.31 -0.57 13.04
N ALA A 47 -6.65 -0.24 11.93
CA ALA A 47 -7.14 0.79 11.03
C ALA A 47 -8.49 0.38 10.42
N ASP A 48 -9.47 1.26 10.48
CA ASP A 48 -10.77 1.10 9.84
C ASP A 48 -10.67 1.39 8.34
N PHE A 49 -9.84 2.35 7.96
CA PHE A 49 -9.50 2.71 6.59
C PHE A 49 -8.07 3.22 6.49
N LEU A 50 -7.58 3.33 5.26
CA LEU A 50 -6.21 3.74 4.96
C LEU A 50 -6.20 5.10 4.26
N ILE A 51 -5.16 5.90 4.49
CA ILE A 51 -4.90 7.15 3.78
C ILE A 51 -3.48 7.13 3.26
N ASN A 52 -3.31 7.34 1.94
CA ASN A 52 -2.02 7.57 1.32
C ASN A 52 -1.89 9.03 0.89
N ILE A 53 -1.02 9.77 1.54
CA ILE A 53 -0.72 11.17 1.21
C ILE A 53 0.57 11.22 0.41
N SER A 54 0.55 11.85 -0.78
CA SER A 54 1.72 11.85 -1.66
C SER A 54 1.98 13.19 -2.34
N ASN A 55 3.26 13.51 -2.49
CA ASN A 55 3.70 14.55 -3.41
C ASN A 55 4.18 13.90 -4.72
N ASP A 56 3.29 13.82 -5.72
CA ASP A 56 3.60 13.23 -7.01
C ASP A 56 4.23 14.23 -8.00
N GLY A 57 4.51 15.47 -7.57
CA GLY A 57 5.12 16.51 -8.42
C GLY A 57 6.46 16.11 -9.03
N TYR A 58 7.22 15.27 -8.33
CA TYR A 58 8.50 14.76 -8.80
C TYR A 58 8.38 13.75 -9.95
N LEU A 59 7.21 13.12 -10.11
CA LEU A 59 6.99 12.05 -11.08
C LEU A 59 6.66 12.57 -12.48
N GLY A 60 6.25 13.84 -12.59
CA GLY A 60 5.83 14.43 -13.85
C GLY A 60 4.62 13.70 -14.46
N ARG A 61 4.28 14.01 -15.72
CA ARG A 61 3.20 13.35 -16.46
C ARG A 61 3.67 12.01 -17.06
N THR A 62 4.11 11.09 -16.21
CA THR A 62 4.69 9.80 -16.62
C THR A 62 3.80 8.62 -16.23
N ALA A 63 4.14 7.43 -16.74
CA ALA A 63 3.49 6.19 -16.34
C ALA A 63 3.63 5.88 -14.83
N VAL A 64 4.65 6.44 -14.17
CA VAL A 64 4.91 6.26 -12.74
C VAL A 64 3.75 6.75 -11.87
N MET A 65 3.04 7.81 -12.27
CA MET A 65 1.82 8.25 -11.58
C MET A 65 0.74 7.14 -11.50
N ARG A 66 0.54 6.42 -12.61
CA ARG A 66 -0.44 5.32 -12.65
C ARG A 66 0.05 4.10 -11.87
N GLN A 67 1.34 3.82 -11.92
CA GLN A 67 1.94 2.76 -11.08
C GLN A 67 1.81 3.09 -9.60
N HIS A 68 1.98 4.34 -9.24
CA HIS A 68 1.83 4.79 -7.85
C HIS A 68 0.38 4.70 -7.36
N LEU A 69 -0.61 5.00 -8.22
CA LEU A 69 -2.01 4.73 -7.93
C LEU A 69 -2.27 3.21 -7.79
N ALA A 70 -1.71 2.39 -8.69
CA ALA A 70 -1.87 0.94 -8.64
C ALA A 70 -1.34 0.34 -7.33
N ASN A 71 -0.22 0.86 -6.79
CA ASN A 71 0.26 0.45 -5.47
C ASN A 71 -0.80 0.67 -4.38
N ALA A 72 -1.49 1.82 -4.40
CA ALA A 72 -2.56 2.10 -3.44
C ALA A 72 -3.74 1.11 -3.61
N VAL A 73 -4.10 0.75 -4.85
CA VAL A 73 -5.13 -0.28 -5.13
C VAL A 73 -4.74 -1.62 -4.49
N PHE A 74 -3.50 -2.07 -4.65
CA PHE A 74 -3.03 -3.29 -3.99
C PHE A 74 -3.15 -3.19 -2.47
N ARG A 75 -2.80 -2.07 -1.86
CA ARG A 75 -2.92 -1.89 -0.40
C ARG A 75 -4.36 -1.99 0.09
N ALA A 76 -5.32 -1.45 -0.66
CA ALA A 76 -6.73 -1.57 -0.34
C ALA A 76 -7.21 -3.02 -0.39
N VAL A 77 -6.94 -3.72 -1.49
CA VAL A 77 -7.37 -5.12 -1.72
C VAL A 77 -6.70 -6.09 -0.74
N GLU A 78 -5.38 -6.02 -0.58
CA GLU A 78 -4.62 -6.89 0.31
C GLU A 78 -5.11 -6.83 1.75
N ASN A 79 -5.55 -5.65 2.19
CA ASN A 79 -5.95 -5.43 3.58
C ASN A 79 -7.48 -5.43 3.78
N GLY A 80 -8.27 -5.47 2.69
CA GLY A 80 -9.72 -5.39 2.77
C GLY A 80 -10.19 -4.09 3.44
N ARG A 81 -9.49 -2.99 3.17
CA ARG A 81 -9.78 -1.66 3.73
C ARG A 81 -9.97 -0.65 2.62
N PRO A 82 -10.97 0.23 2.72
CA PRO A 82 -11.06 1.37 1.82
C PRO A 82 -9.83 2.26 1.99
N LEU A 83 -9.38 2.87 0.90
CA LEU A 83 -8.19 3.70 0.89
C LEU A 83 -8.47 5.03 0.20
N LEU A 84 -8.19 6.12 0.88
CA LEU A 84 -8.16 7.46 0.30
C LEU A 84 -6.74 7.78 -0.14
N ARG A 85 -6.56 7.96 -1.44
CA ARG A 85 -5.31 8.48 -1.98
C ARG A 85 -5.45 9.96 -2.24
N VAL A 86 -4.56 10.77 -1.65
CA VAL A 86 -4.53 12.23 -1.78
C VAL A 86 -3.17 12.66 -2.28
N THR A 87 -3.15 13.37 -3.41
CA THR A 87 -1.91 13.84 -4.03
C THR A 87 -2.02 15.31 -4.41
N ASN A 88 -0.89 16.01 -4.45
CA ASN A 88 -0.86 17.41 -4.89
C ASN A 88 -0.98 17.58 -6.42
N SER A 89 -0.34 16.71 -7.19
CA SER A 89 -0.31 16.78 -8.66
C SER A 89 -0.54 15.44 -9.36
N GLY A 90 -0.66 14.35 -8.59
CA GLY A 90 -0.97 13.03 -9.09
C GLY A 90 -2.46 12.76 -9.22
N ILE A 91 -2.84 11.49 -9.15
CA ILE A 91 -4.22 11.04 -9.20
C ILE A 91 -4.69 10.79 -7.77
N SER A 92 -5.63 11.60 -7.28
CA SER A 92 -6.34 11.38 -6.02
C SER A 92 -7.62 10.58 -6.29
N ALA A 93 -7.97 9.67 -5.40
CA ALA A 93 -9.16 8.82 -5.55
C ALA A 93 -9.55 8.19 -4.22
N GLU A 94 -10.81 7.77 -4.13
CA GLU A 94 -11.25 6.74 -3.19
C GLU A 94 -11.10 5.38 -3.87
N ILE A 95 -10.62 4.39 -3.11
CA ILE A 95 -10.39 3.03 -3.58
C ILE A 95 -11.11 2.08 -2.63
N SER A 96 -12.04 1.28 -3.17
CA SER A 96 -12.77 0.30 -2.37
C SER A 96 -11.88 -0.88 -1.95
N PRO A 97 -12.29 -1.67 -0.95
CA PRO A 97 -11.58 -2.91 -0.56
C PRO A 97 -11.49 -3.94 -1.69
N GLU A 98 -12.34 -3.86 -2.71
CA GLU A 98 -12.31 -4.71 -3.90
C GLU A 98 -11.40 -4.15 -5.01
N GLY A 99 -10.82 -2.97 -4.82
CA GLY A 99 -9.92 -2.32 -5.76
C GLY A 99 -10.61 -1.41 -6.79
N ASN A 100 -11.90 -1.12 -6.62
CA ASN A 100 -12.60 -0.18 -7.48
C ASN A 100 -12.17 1.24 -7.16
N ILE A 101 -11.84 2.00 -8.19
CA ILE A 101 -11.43 3.41 -8.09
C ILE A 101 -12.64 4.29 -8.35
N THR A 102 -12.99 5.13 -7.37
CA THR A 102 -14.14 6.02 -7.43
C THR A 102 -13.68 7.46 -7.68
N GLU A 103 -14.29 8.10 -8.67
CA GLU A 103 -14.10 9.51 -9.01
C GLU A 103 -12.63 9.99 -8.98
N PRO A 104 -11.74 9.38 -9.75
CA PRO A 104 -10.33 9.78 -9.76
C PRO A 104 -10.18 11.20 -10.30
N THR A 105 -9.28 11.98 -9.69
CA THR A 105 -8.92 13.31 -10.20
C THR A 105 -8.04 13.22 -11.44
N VAL A 106 -8.02 14.27 -12.23
CA VAL A 106 -7.06 14.41 -13.35
C VAL A 106 -5.76 15.02 -12.79
N GLY A 107 -4.65 14.31 -12.97
CA GLY A 107 -3.36 14.83 -12.51
C GLY A 107 -2.98 16.17 -13.13
N PHE A 108 -2.31 17.04 -12.38
CA PHE A 108 -1.88 18.39 -12.74
C PHE A 108 -3.03 19.35 -13.06
N VAL A 109 -4.21 19.10 -12.54
CA VAL A 109 -5.36 20.00 -12.61
C VAL A 109 -5.85 20.24 -11.18
N PRO A 110 -6.06 21.50 -10.76
CA PRO A 110 -6.68 21.78 -9.47
C PRO A 110 -8.06 21.14 -9.39
N ASP A 111 -8.29 20.36 -8.32
CA ASP A 111 -9.55 19.68 -8.09
C ASP A 111 -9.81 19.58 -6.57
N ALA A 112 -11.08 19.55 -6.18
CA ALA A 112 -11.51 19.33 -4.81
C ALA A 112 -12.66 18.33 -4.81
N ARG A 113 -12.50 17.24 -4.08
CA ARG A 113 -13.46 16.14 -4.01
C ARG A 113 -13.84 15.82 -2.57
N THR A 114 -15.05 15.31 -2.41
CA THR A 114 -15.51 14.72 -1.17
C THR A 114 -15.90 13.28 -1.44
N TRP A 115 -15.24 12.34 -0.76
CA TRP A 115 -15.56 10.92 -0.84
C TRP A 115 -16.17 10.44 0.46
N SER A 116 -17.09 9.50 0.37
CA SER A 116 -17.67 8.83 1.53
C SER A 116 -17.01 7.47 1.70
N VAL A 117 -16.34 7.28 2.81
CA VAL A 117 -15.72 5.99 3.14
C VAL A 117 -16.73 5.11 3.87
N SER A 118 -16.99 3.92 3.35
CA SER A 118 -17.82 2.93 4.01
C SER A 118 -17.04 2.19 5.10
N ASP A 119 -17.70 1.83 6.18
CA ASP A 119 -17.10 1.06 7.28
C ASP A 119 -16.92 -0.42 6.86
N TYR A 120 -15.67 -0.83 6.71
CA TYR A 120 -15.27 -2.21 6.40
C TYR A 120 -14.36 -2.81 7.49
N ALA A 121 -14.33 -2.23 8.68
CA ALA A 121 -13.44 -2.60 9.78
C ALA A 121 -13.48 -4.10 10.14
N ASN A 122 -14.58 -4.79 9.87
CA ASN A 122 -14.78 -6.19 10.25
C ASN A 122 -14.19 -7.19 9.24
N ARG A 123 -13.64 -6.74 8.11
CA ARG A 123 -13.05 -7.63 7.10
C ARG A 123 -11.55 -7.76 7.33
N THR A 124 -11.10 -8.90 7.80
CA THR A 124 -9.67 -9.23 7.86
C THR A 124 -9.35 -10.25 6.77
N THR A 125 -8.48 -9.89 5.85
CA THR A 125 -8.08 -10.75 4.74
C THR A 125 -7.09 -11.82 5.20
N PHE A 126 -6.91 -12.86 4.37
CA PHE A 126 -5.86 -13.85 4.58
C PHE A 126 -4.48 -13.18 4.59
N TYR A 127 -4.25 -12.24 3.65
CA TYR A 127 -2.98 -11.52 3.57
C TYR A 127 -2.70 -10.70 4.83
N THR A 128 -3.69 -9.97 5.35
CA THR A 128 -3.52 -9.20 6.59
C THR A 128 -3.06 -10.10 7.75
N LYS A 129 -3.62 -11.31 7.86
CA LYS A 129 -3.26 -12.27 8.92
C LYS A 129 -1.87 -12.90 8.71
N HIS A 130 -1.60 -13.37 7.51
CA HIS A 130 -0.49 -14.27 7.23
C HIS A 130 0.64 -13.64 6.42
N GLY A 131 0.44 -12.45 5.82
CA GLY A 131 1.44 -11.80 4.97
C GLY A 131 1.79 -12.64 3.75
N ASP A 132 3.07 -12.78 3.49
CA ASP A 132 3.61 -13.42 2.29
C ASP A 132 3.72 -14.96 2.40
N LEU A 133 2.96 -15.59 3.31
CA LEU A 133 3.00 -17.05 3.52
C LEU A 133 2.87 -17.85 2.21
N PHE A 134 2.04 -17.42 1.26
CA PHE A 134 1.90 -18.08 -0.03
C PHE A 134 3.21 -18.03 -0.84
N VAL A 135 3.87 -16.90 -0.84
CA VAL A 135 5.17 -16.72 -1.53
C VAL A 135 6.25 -17.56 -0.86
N GLU A 136 6.27 -17.62 0.46
CA GLU A 136 7.21 -18.45 1.24
C GLU A 136 7.01 -19.93 0.94
N LEU A 137 5.76 -20.41 0.86
CA LEU A 137 5.45 -21.79 0.48
C LEU A 137 5.89 -22.10 -0.96
N CYS A 138 5.63 -21.21 -1.90
CA CYS A 138 6.09 -21.37 -3.28
C CYS A 138 7.60 -21.42 -3.37
N ALA A 139 8.30 -20.56 -2.64
CA ALA A 139 9.77 -20.54 -2.59
C ALA A 139 10.32 -21.84 -1.99
N LEU A 140 9.70 -22.35 -0.91
CA LEU A 140 10.10 -23.62 -0.29
C LEU A 140 9.92 -24.80 -1.26
N ILE A 141 8.74 -24.93 -1.87
CA ILE A 141 8.46 -26.01 -2.83
C ILE A 141 9.45 -25.96 -4.01
N THR A 142 9.67 -24.77 -4.56
CA THR A 142 10.61 -24.57 -5.67
C THR A 142 12.03 -24.98 -5.27
N SER A 143 12.47 -24.60 -4.08
CA SER A 143 13.79 -24.94 -3.56
C SER A 143 13.95 -26.47 -3.40
N VAL A 144 12.93 -27.15 -2.85
CA VAL A 144 12.95 -28.61 -2.70
C VAL A 144 13.02 -29.31 -4.05
N LEU A 145 12.25 -28.86 -5.04
CA LEU A 145 12.25 -29.42 -6.39
C LEU A 145 13.63 -29.23 -7.07
N ILE A 146 14.22 -28.06 -6.96
CA ILE A 146 15.56 -27.77 -7.51
C ILE A 146 16.60 -28.68 -6.86
N LEU A 147 16.64 -28.78 -5.54
CA LEU A 147 17.57 -29.64 -4.83
C LEU A 147 17.40 -31.11 -5.21
N GLY A 148 16.16 -31.58 -5.37
CA GLY A 148 15.86 -32.93 -5.81
C GLY A 148 16.36 -33.26 -7.22
N THR A 149 16.43 -32.26 -8.13
CA THR A 149 17.02 -32.45 -9.47
C THR A 149 18.55 -32.62 -9.41
N PHE A 150 19.21 -31.83 -8.57
CA PHE A 150 20.67 -31.92 -8.40
C PHE A 150 21.14 -33.26 -7.78
N THR A 151 20.34 -33.84 -6.89
CA THR A 151 20.67 -35.14 -6.30
C THR A 151 20.55 -36.29 -7.31
N LYS A 152 19.56 -36.23 -8.23
CA LYS A 152 19.40 -37.23 -9.29
C LYS A 152 20.56 -37.20 -10.33
N VAL A 153 21.09 -36.01 -10.64
CA VAL A 153 22.17 -35.87 -11.64
C VAL A 153 23.52 -36.41 -11.11
N LYS A 154 23.72 -36.46 -9.81
CA LYS A 154 24.96 -37.00 -9.19
C LYS A 154 24.96 -38.53 -9.00
N GLY A 155 23.84 -39.19 -9.29
CA GLY A 155 23.67 -40.63 -9.10
C GLY A 155 23.71 -41.46 -10.39
N VAL A 156 24.16 -40.86 -11.53
CA VAL A 156 24.38 -41.55 -12.81
C VAL A 156 25.88 -41.66 -13.10
#